data_b97689b4369ca7e34c819d14dc3324ad
#
_entry.id   b97689b4369ca7e34c819d14dc3324ad
#
_cell.length_a   1.000
_cell.length_b   1.000
_cell.length_c   1.000
_cell.angle_alpha   90.00
_cell.angle_beta   90.00
_cell.angle_gamma   90.00
#
_symmetry.space_group_name_H-M   'P 1'
#
loop_
_entity.id
_entity.type
_entity.pdbx_description
1 polymer ?
#
loop_
_entity_poly.entity_id
_entity_poly.type
_entity_poly.pdbx_seq_one_letter_code
_entity_poly.pdbx_strand_id
1 'polypeptide(L)' 'MKTSSIKLGKNIKRIREQKKMSQGDICRALGFDRAQMSNIEAGKGNPTLATIEKIAQALGVASDELLK' A
#
# COMPACT_ATOMS: atom_id res chain seq x y z
N MET A 1 12.01 -12.31 -2.45
CA MET A 1 10.69 -12.16 -3.05
C MET A 1 9.63 -11.88 -2.00
N LYS A 2 9.36 -12.87 -1.14
CA LYS A 2 8.35 -12.69 -0.09
C LYS A 2 8.72 -11.57 0.88
N THR A 3 10.01 -11.42 1.15
CA THR A 3 10.51 -10.37 2.02
C THR A 3 10.13 -8.98 1.48
N SER A 4 10.20 -8.81 0.17
CA SER A 4 9.86 -7.54 -0.46
C SER A 4 8.38 -7.22 -0.31
N SER A 5 7.50 -8.22 -0.44
CA SER A 5 6.07 -8.01 -0.27
C SER A 5 5.72 -7.66 1.17
N ILE A 6 6.38 -8.30 2.14
CA ILE A 6 6.18 -8.01 3.55
C ILE A 6 6.64 -6.60 3.87
N LYS A 7 7.82 -6.24 3.38
CA LYS A 7 8.39 -4.91 3.60
C LYS A 7 7.51 -3.82 2.98
N LEU A 8 7.04 -4.08 1.78
CA LEU A 8 6.13 -3.16 1.09
C LEU A 8 4.87 -2.93 1.91
N GLY A 9 4.26 -4.01 2.38
CA GLY A 9 3.06 -3.92 3.18
C GLY A 9 3.26 -3.12 4.46
N LYS A 10 4.37 -3.36 5.15
CA LYS A 10 4.71 -2.62 6.37
C LYS A 10 4.92 -1.14 6.08
N ASN A 11 5.60 -0.83 4.98
CA ASN A 11 5.84 0.56 4.61
C ASN A 11 4.54 1.27 4.30
N ILE A 12 3.64 0.62 3.56
CA ILE A 12 2.35 1.20 3.22
C ILE A 12 1.56 1.51 4.49
N LYS A 13 1.49 0.53 5.38
CA LYS A 13 0.74 0.70 6.63
C LYS A 13 1.31 1.83 7.47
N ARG A 14 2.63 1.85 7.62
CA ARG A 14 3.31 2.87 8.40
C ARG A 14 3.03 4.27 7.88
N ILE A 15 3.19 4.46 6.58
CA ILE A 15 2.99 5.78 5.97
C ILE A 15 1.52 6.17 6.03
N ARG A 16 0.62 5.21 5.79
CA ARG A 16 -0.82 5.47 5.88
C ARG A 16 -1.18 5.97 7.27
N GLU A 17 -0.69 5.29 8.30
CA GLU A 17 -0.97 5.68 9.68
C GLU A 17 -0.35 7.02 10.04
N GLN A 18 0.84 7.31 9.55
CA GLN A 18 1.47 8.60 9.76
C GLN A 18 0.64 9.74 9.18
N LYS A 19 -0.05 9.45 8.08
CA LYS A 19 -0.90 10.45 7.43
C LYS A 19 -2.34 10.41 7.95
N LYS A 20 -2.59 9.58 8.95
CA LYS A 20 -3.91 9.45 9.60
C LYS A 20 -4.99 9.05 8.62
N MET A 21 -4.64 8.17 7.68
CA MET A 21 -5.57 7.64 6.70
C MET A 21 -5.96 6.22 7.07
N SER A 22 -7.21 5.88 6.84
CA SER A 22 -7.70 4.51 7.06
C SER A 22 -7.49 3.69 5.78
N GLN A 23 -7.58 2.36 5.90
CA GLN A 23 -7.58 1.51 4.70
C GLN A 23 -8.73 1.91 3.78
N GLY A 24 -9.89 2.24 4.35
CA GLY A 24 -11.03 2.67 3.56
C GLY A 24 -10.78 3.93 2.75
N ASP A 25 -9.97 4.85 3.28
CA ASP A 25 -9.61 6.06 2.55
C ASP A 25 -8.87 5.72 1.27
N ILE A 26 -7.90 4.82 1.37
CA ILE A 26 -7.12 4.39 0.21
C ILE A 26 -8.00 3.61 -0.76
N CYS A 27 -8.84 2.72 -0.24
CA CYS A 27 -9.72 1.92 -1.08
C CYS A 27 -10.65 2.81 -1.89
N ARG A 28 -11.24 3.83 -1.27
CA ARG A 28 -12.12 4.76 -1.98
C ARG A 28 -11.39 5.55 -3.05
N ALA A 29 -10.16 5.96 -2.75
CA ALA A 29 -9.37 6.73 -3.70
C ALA A 29 -8.99 5.92 -4.92
N LEU A 30 -8.74 4.62 -4.75
CA LEU A 30 -8.21 3.77 -5.81
C LEU A 30 -9.22 2.79 -6.41
N GLY A 31 -10.41 2.71 -5.84
CA GLY A 31 -11.40 1.72 -6.27
C GLY A 31 -11.03 0.30 -5.87
N PHE A 32 -10.23 0.13 -4.83
CA PHE A 32 -9.87 -1.19 -4.31
C PHE A 32 -10.93 -1.66 -3.33
N ASP A 33 -11.04 -2.98 -3.14
CA ASP A 33 -11.83 -3.48 -2.03
C ASP A 33 -10.94 -3.62 -0.79
N ARG A 34 -11.58 -3.75 0.37
CA ARG A 34 -10.88 -3.80 1.66
C ARG A 34 -10.00 -5.05 1.77
N ALA A 35 -10.46 -6.16 1.20
CA ALA A 35 -9.69 -7.40 1.24
C ALA A 35 -8.39 -7.25 0.48
N GLN A 36 -8.42 -6.59 -0.67
CA GLN A 36 -7.23 -6.36 -1.48
C GLN A 36 -6.21 -5.53 -0.71
N MET A 37 -6.66 -4.42 -0.11
CA MET A 37 -5.76 -3.55 0.65
C MET A 37 -5.21 -4.25 1.87
N SER A 38 -6.05 -4.98 2.58
CA SER A 38 -5.64 -5.73 3.77
C SER A 38 -4.57 -6.77 3.42
N ASN A 39 -4.74 -7.48 2.30
CA ASN A 39 -3.76 -8.47 1.86
C ASN A 39 -2.43 -7.83 1.51
N ILE A 40 -2.46 -6.68 0.84
CA ILE A 40 -1.24 -5.97 0.49
C ILE A 40 -0.48 -5.55 1.75
N GLU A 41 -1.17 -5.00 2.74
CA GLU A 41 -0.54 -4.58 4.00
C GLU A 41 -0.02 -5.76 4.81
N ALA A 42 -0.66 -6.91 4.67
CA ALA A 42 -0.22 -8.12 5.36
C ALA A 42 0.96 -8.82 4.67
N GLY A 43 1.38 -8.32 3.54
CA GLY A 43 2.49 -8.92 2.78
C GLY A 43 2.07 -10.11 1.96
N LYS A 44 0.78 -10.27 1.73
CA LYS A 44 0.23 -11.36 0.92
C LYS A 44 0.03 -10.88 -0.51
N GLY A 45 0.24 -11.76 -1.46
CA GLY A 45 0.06 -11.43 -2.86
C GLY A 45 1.25 -10.67 -3.42
N ASN A 46 1.12 -10.25 -4.65
CA ASN A 46 2.19 -9.63 -5.43
C ASN A 46 1.59 -8.45 -6.20
N PRO A 47 1.47 -7.29 -5.57
CA PRO A 47 0.93 -6.14 -6.29
C PRO A 47 1.85 -5.77 -7.45
N THR A 48 1.25 -5.35 -8.56
CA THR A 48 2.02 -4.91 -9.71
C THR A 48 2.64 -3.54 -9.43
N LEU A 49 3.62 -3.17 -10.23
CA LEU A 49 4.23 -1.84 -10.11
C LEU A 49 3.18 -0.75 -10.28
N ALA A 50 2.25 -0.94 -11.21
CA ALA A 50 1.16 0.03 -11.40
C ALA A 50 0.33 0.20 -10.13
N THR A 51 0.04 -0.90 -9.44
CA THR A 51 -0.70 -0.86 -8.18
C THR A 51 0.10 -0.11 -7.11
N ILE A 52 1.39 -0.39 -7.02
CA ILE A 52 2.27 0.28 -6.06
C ILE A 52 2.28 1.78 -6.31
N GLU A 53 2.37 2.19 -7.58
CA GLU A 53 2.38 3.60 -7.93
C GLU A 53 1.06 4.28 -7.58
N LYS A 54 -0.06 3.60 -7.78
CA LYS A 54 -1.37 4.15 -7.41
C LYS A 54 -1.46 4.37 -5.90
N ILE A 55 -0.99 3.40 -5.13
CA ILE A 55 -0.99 3.51 -3.67
C ILE A 55 -0.11 4.68 -3.23
N ALA A 56 1.07 4.82 -3.83
CA ALA A 56 1.97 5.92 -3.51
C ALA A 56 1.32 7.27 -3.81
N GLN A 57 0.62 7.39 -4.93
CA GLN A 57 -0.09 8.62 -5.26
C GLN A 57 -1.17 8.94 -4.23
N ALA A 58 -1.92 7.92 -3.81
CA ALA A 58 -2.97 8.12 -2.82
C ALA A 58 -2.39 8.56 -1.48
N LEU A 59 -1.19 8.07 -1.16
CA LEU A 59 -0.50 8.45 0.08
C LEU A 59 0.27 9.76 -0.05
N GLY A 60 0.42 10.28 -1.26
CA GLY A 60 1.16 11.52 -1.48
C GLY A 60 2.66 11.38 -1.34
N VAL A 61 3.19 10.20 -1.65
CA VAL A 61 4.64 9.94 -1.57
C VAL A 61 5.12 9.33 -2.87
N ALA A 62 6.43 9.31 -3.06
CA ALA A 62 7.02 8.62 -4.21
C ALA A 62 6.94 7.11 -3.99
N SER A 63 6.84 6.35 -5.08
CA SER A 63 6.78 4.89 -4.97
C SER A 63 8.04 4.33 -4.31
N ASP A 64 9.19 5.01 -4.44
CA ASP A 64 10.43 4.61 -3.76
C ASP A 64 10.24 4.48 -2.26
N GLU A 65 9.41 5.34 -1.66
CA GLU A 65 9.17 5.31 -0.22
C GLU A 65 8.50 4.01 0.21
N LEU A 66 7.73 3.42 -0.68
CA LEU A 66 7.06 2.15 -0.38
C LEU A 66 8.00 0.96 -0.55
N LEU A 67 9.05 1.13 -1.34
CA LEU A 67 9.95 0.03 -1.71
C LEU A 67 11.23 -0.01 -0.88
N LYS A 68 11.41 0.93 0.00
CA LYS A 68 12.57 0.93 0.90
C LYS A 68 12.46 -0.19 1.93
#